data_f3b294d2a5f3a02a730b19be2fe495e2
#
_entry.id   f3b294d2a5f3a02a730b19be2fe495e2
#
_cell.length_a   1.000
_cell.length_b   1.000
_cell.length_c   1.000
_cell.angle_alpha   90.00
_cell.angle_beta   90.00
_cell.angle_gamma   90.00
#
_symmetry.space_group_name_H-M   'P 1'
#
loop_
_entity.id
_entity.type
_entity.pdbx_description
1 polymer ?
#
loop_
_entity_poly.entity_id
_entity_poly.type
_entity_poly.pdbx_seq_one_letter_code
_entity_poly.pdbx_strand_id
1 'polypeptide(L)'
;MREDVLTALSAVRDPELDEPITTLGFVASCTVSTDGQARVRLRLPTYFCAPNFAFLMVADAYDALVAIPGVRTAEVVLEDHFASDAINAGVAAQAGFVASFDGEAVAELGDLRAQFLRKAVLAGTDLVCRPLIAAGVTPAELVALTLGAAP
;
A
#
# COMPACT_ATOMS: atom_id res chain seq x y z
N MET A 1 17.75 9.09 -6.90
CA MET A 1 16.68 8.52 -7.75
C MET A 1 16.25 7.11 -7.31
N ARG A 2 17.10 6.06 -7.31
CA ARG A 2 16.67 4.72 -6.86
C ARG A 2 16.28 4.70 -5.37
N GLU A 3 17.01 5.39 -4.52
CA GLU A 3 16.67 5.57 -3.10
C GLU A 3 15.32 6.29 -2.91
N ASP A 4 15.06 7.33 -3.69
CA ASP A 4 13.81 8.07 -3.62
C ASP A 4 12.62 7.17 -4.00
N VAL A 5 12.80 6.28 -4.99
CA VAL A 5 11.79 5.28 -5.36
C VAL A 5 11.53 4.31 -4.21
N LEU A 6 12.59 3.78 -3.57
CA LEU A 6 12.41 2.87 -2.42
C LEU A 6 11.77 3.58 -1.23
N THR A 7 12.10 4.85 -1.01
CA THR A 7 11.46 5.68 0.02
C THR A 7 9.98 5.89 -0.28
N ALA A 8 9.62 6.21 -1.53
CA ALA A 8 8.23 6.36 -1.94
C ALA A 8 7.45 5.04 -1.78
N LEU A 9 8.05 3.91 -2.18
CA LEU A 9 7.45 2.59 -2.00
C LEU A 9 7.27 2.19 -0.53
N SER A 10 8.04 2.76 0.40
CA SER A 10 7.86 2.51 1.83
C SER A 10 6.57 3.12 2.40
N ALA A 11 5.93 4.04 1.68
CA ALA A 11 4.62 4.56 2.04
C ALA A 11 3.47 3.67 1.54
N VAL A 12 3.74 2.76 0.59
CA VAL A 12 2.76 1.80 0.09
C VAL A 12 2.63 0.64 1.07
N ARG A 13 1.42 0.38 1.53
CA ARG A 13 1.16 -0.62 2.55
C ARG A 13 0.32 -1.77 2.02
N ASP A 14 0.59 -2.96 2.55
CA ASP A 14 -0.36 -4.06 2.47
C ASP A 14 -1.64 -3.66 3.22
N PRO A 15 -2.83 -3.71 2.59
CA PRO A 15 -4.06 -3.25 3.21
C PRO A 15 -4.49 -4.06 4.43
N GLU A 16 -4.14 -5.34 4.49
CA GLU A 16 -4.52 -6.25 5.57
C GLU A 16 -3.58 -6.15 6.76
N LEU A 17 -2.28 -6.12 6.51
CA LEU A 17 -1.23 -6.12 7.53
C LEU A 17 -0.89 -4.72 8.03
N ASP A 18 -1.21 -3.67 7.26
CA ASP A 18 -0.80 -2.28 7.49
C ASP A 18 0.73 -2.12 7.65
N GLU A 19 1.46 -2.94 6.89
CA GLU A 19 2.92 -2.93 6.84
C GLU A 19 3.42 -2.46 5.48
N PRO A 20 4.54 -1.71 5.39
CA PRO A 20 5.12 -1.32 4.13
C PRO A 20 5.48 -2.51 3.24
N ILE A 21 5.14 -2.46 1.96
CA ILE A 21 5.48 -3.53 0.99
C ILE A 21 6.99 -3.76 0.88
N THR A 22 7.79 -2.74 1.18
CA THR A 22 9.26 -2.83 1.25
C THR A 22 9.72 -3.66 2.43
N THR A 23 9.11 -3.50 3.61
CA THR A 23 9.39 -4.27 4.83
C THR A 23 8.95 -5.72 4.68
N LEU A 24 7.82 -5.95 4.03
CA LEU A 24 7.28 -7.28 3.73
C LEU A 24 8.09 -8.03 2.66
N GLY A 25 9.04 -7.35 1.99
CA GLY A 25 9.86 -7.96 0.96
C GLY A 25 9.11 -8.19 -0.36
N PHE A 26 8.01 -7.47 -0.61
CA PHE A 26 7.22 -7.62 -1.84
C PHE A 26 7.85 -6.92 -3.05
N VAL A 27 8.86 -6.08 -2.86
CA VAL A 27 9.61 -5.45 -3.94
C VAL A 27 10.69 -6.41 -4.45
N ALA A 28 10.38 -7.14 -5.52
CA ALA A 28 11.31 -8.11 -6.12
C ALA A 28 12.46 -7.42 -6.85
N SER A 29 12.20 -6.31 -7.54
CA SER A 29 13.25 -5.49 -8.15
C SER A 29 12.81 -4.04 -8.31
N CYS A 30 13.80 -3.14 -8.32
CA CYS A 30 13.61 -1.71 -8.56
C CYS A 30 14.78 -1.20 -9.39
N THR A 31 14.49 -0.65 -10.56
CA THR A 31 15.47 -0.04 -11.46
C THR A 31 15.01 1.34 -11.88
N VAL A 32 15.97 2.26 -11.99
CA VAL A 32 15.73 3.62 -12.50
C VAL A 32 16.81 3.95 -13.50
N SER A 33 16.42 4.33 -14.71
CA SER A 33 17.35 4.75 -15.75
C SER A 33 17.75 6.22 -15.59
N THR A 34 18.81 6.62 -16.29
CA THR A 34 19.32 8.00 -16.26
C THR A 34 18.35 9.02 -16.89
N ASP A 35 17.45 8.57 -17.76
CA ASP A 35 16.41 9.36 -18.39
C ASP A 35 15.08 9.40 -17.62
N GLY A 36 15.07 8.86 -16.39
CA GLY A 36 13.93 8.94 -15.47
C GLY A 36 12.85 7.89 -15.68
N GLN A 37 13.18 6.73 -16.27
CA GLN A 37 12.27 5.59 -16.33
C GLN A 37 12.41 4.75 -15.04
N ALA A 38 11.36 4.68 -14.24
CA ALA A 38 11.29 3.85 -13.04
C ALA A 38 10.52 2.56 -13.34
N ARG A 39 11.14 1.42 -13.04
CA ARG A 39 10.52 0.10 -13.17
C ARG A 39 10.61 -0.65 -11.86
N VAL A 40 9.46 -1.11 -11.38
CA VAL A 40 9.32 -1.88 -10.14
C VAL A 40 8.62 -3.18 -10.45
N ARG A 41 9.14 -4.27 -9.90
CA ARG A 41 8.49 -5.58 -9.93
C ARG A 41 8.07 -5.94 -8.51
N LEU A 42 6.80 -6.27 -8.35
CA LEU A 42 6.23 -6.73 -7.10
C LEU A 42 5.94 -8.22 -7.18
N ARG A 43 6.26 -8.93 -6.10
CA ARG A 43 5.92 -10.33 -5.92
C ARG A 43 5.32 -10.52 -4.54
N LEU A 44 4.10 -10.98 -4.48
CA LEU A 44 3.39 -11.24 -3.24
C LEU A 44 3.76 -12.64 -2.68
N PRO A 45 3.50 -12.90 -1.38
CA PRO A 45 3.94 -14.13 -0.74
C PRO A 45 3.23 -15.38 -1.30
N THR A 46 2.07 -15.20 -1.94
CA THR A 46 1.33 -16.31 -2.54
C THR A 46 0.81 -15.93 -3.93
N TYR A 47 0.71 -16.94 -4.80
CA TYR A 47 0.08 -16.82 -6.11
C TYR A 47 -1.41 -16.44 -6.04
N PHE A 48 -2.07 -16.73 -4.92
CA PHE A 48 -3.51 -16.58 -4.69
C PHE A 48 -3.88 -15.43 -3.75
N CYS A 49 -3.03 -14.44 -3.57
CA CYS A 49 -3.42 -13.24 -2.82
C CYS A 49 -4.69 -12.62 -3.42
N ALA A 50 -5.56 -12.07 -2.58
CA ALA A 50 -6.83 -11.51 -3.07
C ALA A 50 -6.59 -10.40 -4.11
N PRO A 51 -7.24 -10.46 -5.30
CA PRO A 51 -6.96 -9.54 -6.41
C PRO A 51 -7.20 -8.07 -6.07
N ASN A 52 -8.16 -7.78 -5.19
CA ASN A 52 -8.44 -6.44 -4.70
C ASN A 52 -7.27 -5.86 -3.88
N PHE A 53 -6.63 -6.65 -3.03
CA PHE A 53 -5.45 -6.22 -2.27
C PHE A 53 -4.23 -6.07 -3.18
N ALA A 54 -4.02 -7.04 -4.07
CA ALA A 54 -2.95 -6.99 -5.04
C ALA A 54 -3.08 -5.75 -5.95
N PHE A 55 -4.28 -5.47 -6.46
CA PHE A 55 -4.56 -4.29 -7.27
C PHE A 55 -4.25 -2.99 -6.51
N LEU A 56 -4.70 -2.86 -5.25
CA LEU A 56 -4.44 -1.67 -4.42
C LEU A 56 -2.94 -1.43 -4.27
N MET A 57 -2.15 -2.45 -3.94
CA MET A 57 -0.70 -2.30 -3.78
C MET A 57 0.00 -1.91 -5.08
N VAL A 58 -0.39 -2.49 -6.22
CA VAL A 58 0.20 -2.16 -7.54
C VAL A 58 -0.16 -0.74 -7.96
N ALA A 59 -1.43 -0.34 -7.78
CA ALA A 59 -1.90 1.02 -8.09
C ALA A 59 -1.23 2.07 -7.20
N ASP A 60 -1.18 1.85 -5.88
CA ASP A 60 -0.53 2.76 -4.94
C ASP A 60 0.98 2.87 -5.21
N ALA A 61 1.64 1.77 -5.60
CA ALA A 61 3.03 1.80 -6.01
C ALA A 61 3.23 2.63 -7.27
N TYR A 62 2.35 2.50 -8.27
CA TYR A 62 2.39 3.31 -9.48
C TYR A 62 2.22 4.80 -9.15
N ASP A 63 1.21 5.16 -8.36
CA ASP A 63 0.96 6.54 -7.94
C ASP A 63 2.14 7.13 -7.16
N ALA A 64 2.76 6.35 -6.27
CA ALA A 64 3.94 6.75 -5.53
C ALA A 64 5.13 7.05 -6.47
N LEU A 65 5.32 6.27 -7.53
CA LEU A 65 6.39 6.48 -8.49
C LEU A 65 6.19 7.75 -9.33
N VAL A 66 4.98 7.96 -9.85
CA VAL A 66 4.69 9.13 -10.72
C VAL A 66 4.74 10.44 -9.96
N ALA A 67 4.58 10.42 -8.64
CA ALA A 67 4.71 11.59 -7.77
C ALA A 67 6.17 12.02 -7.53
N ILE A 68 7.18 11.20 -7.88
CA ILE A 68 8.59 11.51 -7.62
C ILE A 68 9.12 12.51 -8.65
N PRO A 69 9.66 13.66 -8.23
CA PRO A 69 10.31 14.59 -9.15
C PRO A 69 11.45 13.92 -9.92
N GLY A 70 11.42 14.01 -11.25
CA GLY A 70 12.42 13.41 -12.14
C GLY A 70 12.07 12.01 -12.66
N VAL A 71 11.03 11.36 -12.15
CA VAL A 71 10.42 10.20 -12.81
C VAL A 71 9.58 10.69 -13.98
N ARG A 72 9.91 10.26 -15.18
CA ARG A 72 9.19 10.61 -16.42
C ARG A 72 8.19 9.54 -16.82
N THR A 73 8.55 8.30 -16.59
CA THR A 73 7.69 7.13 -16.83
C THR A 73 7.82 6.17 -15.67
N ALA A 74 6.71 5.61 -15.25
CA ALA A 74 6.63 4.58 -14.22
C ALA A 74 6.03 3.30 -14.79
N GLU A 75 6.61 2.18 -14.41
CA GLU A 75 6.10 0.85 -14.72
C GLU A 75 6.12 0.01 -13.43
N VAL A 76 4.97 -0.47 -13.00
CA VAL A 76 4.86 -1.40 -11.87
C VAL A 76 4.23 -2.69 -12.39
N VAL A 77 4.91 -3.80 -12.19
CA VAL A 77 4.48 -5.12 -12.68
C VAL A 77 4.36 -6.06 -11.48
N LEU A 78 3.19 -6.65 -11.33
CA LEU A 78 2.96 -7.77 -10.43
C LEU A 78 3.37 -9.06 -11.11
N GLU A 79 4.23 -9.83 -10.47
CA GLU A 79 4.71 -11.14 -10.94
C GLU A 79 4.11 -12.28 -10.10
N ASP A 80 4.08 -13.48 -10.69
CA ASP A 80 3.71 -14.71 -10.00
C ASP A 80 2.36 -14.62 -9.25
N HIS A 81 1.34 -14.07 -9.93
CA HIS A 81 0.00 -13.94 -9.37
C HIS A 81 -1.05 -14.34 -10.43
N PHE A 82 -2.11 -15.05 -10.04
CA PHE A 82 -3.10 -15.57 -10.99
C PHE A 82 -3.86 -14.49 -11.77
N ALA A 83 -4.04 -13.30 -11.19
CA ALA A 83 -4.69 -12.15 -11.82
C ALA A 83 -3.70 -11.07 -12.32
N SER A 84 -2.40 -11.39 -12.43
CA SER A 84 -1.37 -10.40 -12.78
C SER A 84 -1.64 -9.69 -14.10
N ASP A 85 -2.13 -10.40 -15.13
CA ASP A 85 -2.38 -9.81 -16.45
C ASP A 85 -3.45 -8.72 -16.37
N ALA A 86 -4.57 -8.99 -15.71
CA ALA A 86 -5.67 -8.03 -15.54
C ALA A 86 -5.22 -6.83 -14.68
N ILE A 87 -4.51 -7.08 -13.58
CA ILE A 87 -4.01 -6.04 -12.67
C ILE A 87 -3.01 -5.15 -13.39
N ASN A 88 -2.01 -5.73 -14.06
CA ASN A 88 -0.96 -4.99 -14.74
C ASN A 88 -1.52 -4.15 -15.89
N ALA A 89 -2.42 -4.72 -16.70
CA ALA A 89 -3.08 -3.99 -17.78
C ALA A 89 -3.95 -2.85 -17.24
N GLY A 90 -4.73 -3.09 -16.19
CA GLY A 90 -5.60 -2.10 -15.57
C GLY A 90 -4.83 -0.94 -14.97
N VAL A 91 -3.77 -1.20 -14.22
CA VAL A 91 -2.94 -0.13 -13.63
C VAL A 91 -2.19 0.65 -14.71
N ALA A 92 -1.61 -0.01 -15.71
CA ALA A 92 -0.94 0.65 -16.83
C ALA A 92 -1.88 1.56 -17.63
N ALA A 93 -3.15 1.17 -17.79
CA ALA A 93 -4.19 1.97 -18.43
C ALA A 93 -4.80 3.03 -17.50
N GLN A 94 -4.40 3.08 -16.22
CA GLN A 94 -5.05 3.88 -15.18
C GLN A 94 -6.57 3.64 -15.09
N ALA A 95 -6.99 2.45 -15.44
CA ALA A 95 -8.35 1.98 -15.28
C ALA A 95 -8.62 1.65 -13.79
N GLY A 96 -9.82 1.87 -13.31
CA GLY A 96 -10.20 1.45 -11.96
C GLY A 96 -10.27 -0.08 -11.82
N PHE A 97 -10.49 -0.56 -10.61
CA PHE A 97 -10.60 -1.99 -10.33
C PHE A 97 -11.71 -2.66 -11.14
N VAL A 98 -12.89 -2.03 -11.20
CA VAL A 98 -14.05 -2.56 -11.96
C VAL A 98 -13.72 -2.72 -13.43
N ALA A 99 -13.08 -1.72 -14.05
CA ALA A 99 -12.72 -1.77 -15.46
C ALA A 99 -11.61 -2.77 -15.77
N SER A 100 -10.80 -3.13 -14.77
CA SER A 100 -9.71 -4.10 -14.93
C SER A 100 -10.20 -5.55 -14.88
N PHE A 101 -11.35 -5.81 -14.29
CA PHE A 101 -11.92 -7.15 -14.05
C PHE A 101 -13.27 -7.37 -14.74
N ASP A 102 -13.42 -6.95 -15.92
CA ASP A 102 -14.42 -7.19 -16.99
C ASP A 102 -15.71 -7.93 -16.56
N GLY A 103 -16.50 -7.31 -15.66
CA GLY A 103 -17.77 -7.87 -15.15
C GLY A 103 -17.65 -8.80 -13.94
N GLU A 104 -16.46 -9.13 -13.49
CA GLU A 104 -16.24 -9.90 -12.26
C GLU A 104 -16.25 -9.00 -11.00
N ALA A 105 -15.90 -7.73 -11.17
CA ALA A 105 -15.95 -6.74 -10.09
C ALA A 105 -17.17 -5.83 -10.24
N VAL A 106 -17.89 -5.63 -9.14
CA VAL A 106 -19.14 -4.84 -9.11
C VAL A 106 -19.00 -3.48 -8.45
N ALA A 107 -17.86 -3.21 -7.79
CA ALA A 107 -17.63 -1.95 -7.10
C ALA A 107 -16.13 -1.62 -7.03
N GLU A 108 -15.83 -0.33 -7.03
CA GLU A 108 -14.46 0.17 -6.80
C GLU A 108 -14.01 -0.04 -5.34
N LEU A 109 -12.70 -0.02 -5.11
CA LEU A 109 -12.10 -0.41 -3.83
C LEU A 109 -12.08 0.70 -2.76
N GLY A 110 -12.72 1.84 -2.98
CA GLY A 110 -12.72 2.97 -2.05
C GLY A 110 -13.24 2.61 -0.65
N ASP A 111 -14.36 1.92 -0.57
CA ASP A 111 -14.95 1.49 0.70
C ASP A 111 -14.09 0.44 1.41
N LEU A 112 -13.51 -0.49 0.65
CA LEU A 112 -12.59 -1.49 1.17
C LEU A 112 -11.36 -0.82 1.78
N ARG A 113 -10.73 0.11 1.06
CA ARG A 113 -9.61 0.92 1.54
C ARG A 113 -9.97 1.65 2.84
N ALA A 114 -11.14 2.30 2.88
CA ALA A 114 -11.60 3.01 4.07
C ALA A 114 -11.79 2.08 5.29
N GLN A 115 -12.28 0.86 5.07
CA GLN A 115 -12.41 -0.14 6.13
C GLN A 115 -11.05 -0.56 6.71
N PHE A 116 -10.07 -0.83 5.86
CA PHE A 116 -8.72 -1.21 6.30
C PHE A 116 -8.00 -0.06 6.99
N LEU A 117 -8.13 1.18 6.51
CA LEU A 117 -7.59 2.36 7.20
C LEU A 117 -8.20 2.54 8.59
N ARG A 118 -9.51 2.31 8.77
CA ARG A 118 -10.13 2.34 10.10
C ARG A 118 -9.57 1.24 11.01
N LYS A 119 -9.36 0.02 10.49
CA LYS A 119 -8.73 -1.07 11.26
C LYS A 119 -7.31 -0.70 11.69
N ALA A 120 -6.51 -0.14 10.79
CA ALA A 120 -5.15 0.33 11.09
C ALA A 120 -5.13 1.38 12.19
N VAL A 121 -6.03 2.38 12.12
CA VAL A 121 -6.18 3.41 13.18
C VAL A 121 -6.55 2.78 14.52
N LEU A 122 -7.49 1.83 14.54
CA LEU A 122 -7.89 1.16 15.79
C LEU A 122 -6.75 0.31 16.36
N ALA A 123 -6.02 -0.40 15.53
CA ALA A 123 -4.86 -1.19 15.95
C ALA A 123 -3.74 -0.29 16.49
N GLY A 124 -3.43 0.81 15.81
CA GLY A 124 -2.47 1.80 16.28
C GLY A 124 -2.87 2.44 17.59
N THR A 125 -4.17 2.76 17.76
CA THR A 125 -4.71 3.28 19.02
C THR A 125 -4.54 2.27 20.15
N ASP A 126 -4.83 0.99 19.93
CA ASP A 126 -4.65 -0.07 20.92
C ASP A 126 -3.18 -0.22 21.34
N LEU A 127 -2.25 -0.16 20.37
CA LEU A 127 -0.80 -0.22 20.64
C LEU A 127 -0.32 0.91 21.54
N VAL A 128 -0.89 2.11 21.43
CA VAL A 128 -0.56 3.25 22.28
C VAL A 128 -1.27 3.14 23.64
N CYS A 129 -2.56 2.83 23.65
CA CYS A 129 -3.36 2.87 24.87
C CYS A 129 -3.08 1.69 25.80
N ARG A 130 -2.80 0.49 25.28
CA ARG A 130 -2.60 -0.72 26.10
C ARG A 130 -1.47 -0.58 27.14
N PRO A 131 -0.25 -0.14 26.79
CA PRO A 131 0.81 0.05 27.79
C PRO A 131 0.48 1.17 28.79
N LEU A 132 -0.23 2.23 28.37
CA LEU A 132 -0.63 3.32 29.25
C LEU A 132 -1.67 2.84 30.28
N ILE A 133 -2.65 2.05 29.86
CA ILE A 133 -3.63 1.42 30.76
C ILE A 133 -2.92 0.51 31.77
N ALA A 134 -1.96 -0.27 31.30
CA ALA A 134 -1.16 -1.14 32.18
C ALA A 134 -0.32 -0.33 33.19
N ALA A 135 0.06 0.90 32.85
CA ALA A 135 0.73 1.84 33.75
C ALA A 135 -0.23 2.63 34.65
N GLY A 136 -1.55 2.37 34.59
CA GLY A 136 -2.57 2.96 35.44
C GLY A 136 -3.21 4.25 34.93
N VAL A 137 -2.97 4.61 33.66
CA VAL A 137 -3.64 5.75 33.02
C VAL A 137 -5.13 5.45 32.87
N THR A 138 -5.98 6.36 33.32
CA THR A 138 -7.43 6.20 33.28
C THR A 138 -8.01 6.46 31.90
N PRO A 139 -9.21 5.93 31.54
CA PRO A 139 -9.87 6.24 30.28
C PRO A 139 -10.09 7.73 30.02
N ALA A 140 -10.35 8.51 31.06
CA ALA A 140 -10.52 9.96 30.93
C ALA A 140 -9.21 10.67 30.53
N GLU A 141 -8.09 10.26 31.11
CA GLU A 141 -6.76 10.75 30.73
C GLU A 141 -6.38 10.32 29.31
N LEU A 142 -6.70 9.09 28.89
CA LEU A 142 -6.46 8.62 27.52
C LEU A 142 -7.20 9.48 26.49
N VAL A 143 -8.47 9.82 26.75
CA VAL A 143 -9.27 10.68 25.85
C VAL A 143 -8.68 12.10 25.76
N ALA A 144 -8.02 12.56 26.80
CA ALA A 144 -7.38 13.88 26.84
C ALA A 144 -5.97 13.91 26.21
N LEU A 145 -5.40 12.75 25.83
CA LEU A 145 -4.09 12.68 25.18
C LEU A 145 -4.12 13.35 23.81
N THR A 146 -3.07 14.10 23.53
CA THR A 146 -2.77 14.66 22.22
C THR A 146 -1.52 14.00 21.64
N LEU A 147 -1.34 14.03 20.32
CA LEU A 147 -0.17 13.44 19.63
C LEU A 147 1.17 13.96 20.18
N GLY A 148 1.22 15.18 20.71
CA GLY A 148 2.42 15.76 21.32
C GLY A 148 2.67 15.32 22.77
N ALA A 149 1.72 14.64 23.40
CA ALA A 149 1.81 14.17 24.79
C ALA A 149 1.91 12.65 24.92
N ALA A 150 1.85 11.93 23.80
CA ALA A 150 2.10 10.49 23.77
C ALA A 150 3.61 10.22 23.94
N PRO A 151 4.00 9.27 24.83
CA PRO A 151 5.40 8.92 25.05
C PRO A 151 6.05 8.28 23.83
#